data_1c5ae8bbc4d149dc0226d0465f58a0f1
#
_entry.id   1c5ae8bbc4d149dc0226d0465f58a0f1
#
_cell.length_a   1.000
_cell.length_b   1.000
_cell.length_c   1.000
_cell.angle_alpha   90.00
_cell.angle_beta   90.00
_cell.angle_gamma   90.00
#
_symmetry.space_group_name_H-M   'P 1'
#
loop_
_entity.id
_entity.type
_entity.pdbx_description
1 polymer ?
#
loop_
_entity_poly.entity_id
_entity_poly.type
_entity_poly.pdbx_seq_one_letter_code
_entity_poly.pdbx_strand_id
1 'polypeptide(L)'
;LITANLYRMERGAARLTAQNYYDENGAELDIPLDPLLTPQQNAAKYYKRYTKAKTAEKHLREQIDKAIGERDYLESVQGEIALAQTEAEFAELRRELQETGYIRRSGKEKKGREKPIAPREFRSSSGLRILVGRSNVQNDQLTKKADKRDYWFHTQHIHGSHVILRCAGLTPGDEDLREAAMLASYFSQAKESSSVPVDYCPVKFVKKPCLLYTSPSPRDISGS
;
A
#
# COMPACT_ATOMS: atom_id res chain seq x y z
N LEU A 1 23.44 2.88 -29.07
CA LEU A 1 24.54 3.63 -29.65
C LEU A 1 25.69 2.72 -30.10
N ILE A 2 26.31 1.90 -29.22
CA ILE A 2 27.46 1.04 -29.55
C ILE A 2 27.14 0.11 -30.74
N THR A 3 26.01 -0.59 -30.71
CA THR A 3 25.61 -1.53 -31.77
C THR A 3 25.47 -0.85 -33.13
N ALA A 4 24.94 0.35 -33.18
CA ALA A 4 24.79 1.13 -34.42
C ALA A 4 26.11 1.64 -34.96
N ASN A 5 27.16 1.70 -34.15
CA ASN A 5 28.47 2.23 -34.50
C ASN A 5 29.57 1.14 -34.53
N LEU A 6 29.21 -0.13 -34.50
CA LEU A 6 30.18 -1.25 -34.56
C LEU A 6 31.15 -1.15 -35.72
N TYR A 7 30.69 -0.68 -36.87
CA TYR A 7 31.50 -0.52 -38.09
C TYR A 7 32.60 0.54 -37.99
N ARG A 8 32.48 1.48 -36.99
CA ARG A 8 33.46 2.54 -36.72
C ARG A 8 34.46 2.14 -35.65
N MET A 9 34.24 1.01 -34.98
CA MET A 9 35.08 0.57 -33.86
C MET A 9 36.26 -0.25 -34.37
N GLU A 10 37.47 0.17 -34.04
CA GLU A 10 38.68 -0.55 -34.30
C GLU A 10 39.11 -1.39 -33.07
N ARG A 11 39.79 -2.51 -33.34
CA ARG A 11 40.39 -3.30 -32.25
C ARG A 11 41.50 -2.52 -31.57
N GLY A 12 41.50 -2.49 -30.27
CA GLY A 12 42.46 -1.71 -29.45
C GLY A 12 42.03 -0.27 -29.14
N ALA A 13 40.89 0.19 -29.69
CA ALA A 13 40.36 1.51 -29.36
C ALA A 13 39.94 1.58 -27.89
N ALA A 14 40.34 2.66 -27.20
CA ALA A 14 40.02 2.90 -25.79
C ALA A 14 38.67 3.64 -25.60
N ARG A 15 38.12 4.23 -26.66
CA ARG A 15 36.86 4.98 -26.66
C ARG A 15 36.20 5.00 -28.02
N LEU A 16 34.88 5.21 -28.01
CA LEU A 16 34.07 5.46 -29.20
C LEU A 16 33.31 6.77 -28.98
N THR A 17 33.55 7.76 -29.80
CA THR A 17 32.75 8.99 -29.84
C THR A 17 31.58 8.78 -30.79
N ALA A 18 30.36 8.89 -30.32
CA ALA A 18 29.14 8.68 -31.10
C ALA A 18 28.08 9.72 -30.77
N GLN A 19 27.34 10.14 -31.78
CA GLN A 19 26.20 11.03 -31.60
C GLN A 19 25.13 10.36 -30.74
N ASN A 20 24.63 11.07 -29.73
CA ASN A 20 23.56 10.59 -28.85
C ASN A 20 22.20 10.87 -29.50
N TYR A 21 21.61 9.87 -30.12
CA TYR A 21 20.27 9.96 -30.76
C TYR A 21 19.12 10.14 -29.75
N TYR A 22 19.39 10.04 -28.46
CA TYR A 22 18.39 10.23 -27.38
C TYR A 22 18.44 11.65 -26.81
N ASP A 23 19.40 12.45 -27.25
CA ASP A 23 19.54 13.87 -26.88
C ASP A 23 18.94 14.74 -27.98
N GLU A 24 18.05 15.65 -27.64
CA GLU A 24 17.40 16.58 -28.58
C GLU A 24 18.40 17.44 -29.35
N ASN A 25 19.53 17.76 -28.73
CA ASN A 25 20.60 18.54 -29.35
C ASN A 25 21.64 17.70 -30.11
N GLY A 26 21.47 16.35 -30.08
CA GLY A 26 22.39 15.44 -30.77
C GLY A 26 23.82 15.49 -30.24
N ALA A 27 24.02 15.79 -28.95
CA ALA A 27 25.33 15.89 -28.34
C ALA A 27 26.17 14.63 -28.56
N GLU A 28 27.47 14.80 -28.75
CA GLU A 28 28.40 13.68 -28.85
C GLU A 28 28.64 13.06 -27.45
N LEU A 29 28.70 11.73 -27.40
CA LEU A 29 28.99 10.97 -26.22
C LEU A 29 30.21 10.11 -26.39
N ASP A 30 31.19 10.26 -25.50
CA ASP A 30 32.38 9.40 -25.43
C ASP A 30 32.07 8.15 -24.62
N ILE A 31 32.10 7.01 -25.28
CA ILE A 31 31.84 5.69 -24.70
C ILE A 31 33.19 4.99 -24.46
N PRO A 32 33.59 4.75 -23.21
CA PRO A 32 34.83 4.03 -22.93
C PRO A 32 34.76 2.58 -23.39
N LEU A 33 35.81 2.15 -24.07
CA LEU A 33 35.95 0.77 -24.58
C LEU A 33 37.13 0.09 -23.87
N ASP A 34 37.06 -1.23 -23.84
CA ASP A 34 38.14 -2.07 -23.34
C ASP A 34 39.03 -2.45 -24.55
N PRO A 35 40.30 -1.95 -24.61
CA PRO A 35 41.19 -2.20 -25.74
C PRO A 35 41.56 -3.66 -25.95
N LEU A 36 41.42 -4.49 -24.92
CA LEU A 36 41.71 -5.92 -24.96
C LEU A 36 40.58 -6.72 -25.62
N LEU A 37 39.37 -6.10 -25.75
CA LEU A 37 38.19 -6.74 -26.29
C LEU A 37 37.97 -6.33 -27.78
N THR A 38 37.38 -7.25 -28.53
CA THR A 38 36.89 -6.90 -29.87
C THR A 38 35.70 -5.93 -29.80
N PRO A 39 35.36 -5.21 -30.90
CA PRO A 39 34.16 -4.39 -30.98
C PRO A 39 32.88 -5.12 -30.53
N GLN A 40 32.70 -6.35 -30.98
CA GLN A 40 31.55 -7.19 -30.63
C GLN A 40 31.53 -7.55 -29.15
N GLN A 41 32.70 -7.85 -28.57
CA GLN A 41 32.82 -8.16 -27.15
C GLN A 41 32.55 -6.91 -26.28
N ASN A 42 33.00 -5.72 -26.66
CA ASN A 42 32.66 -4.48 -26.03
C ASN A 42 31.14 -4.23 -26.08
N ALA A 43 30.52 -4.38 -27.23
CA ALA A 43 29.07 -4.24 -27.37
C ALA A 43 28.32 -5.24 -26.50
N ALA A 44 28.73 -6.50 -26.45
CA ALA A 44 28.15 -7.53 -25.58
C ALA A 44 28.30 -7.19 -24.10
N LYS A 45 29.47 -6.67 -23.68
CA LYS A 45 29.74 -6.20 -22.30
C LYS A 45 28.77 -5.08 -21.90
N TYR A 46 28.55 -4.10 -22.77
CA TYR A 46 27.59 -3.01 -22.54
C TYR A 46 26.15 -3.51 -22.52
N TYR A 47 25.78 -4.38 -23.44
CA TYR A 47 24.45 -4.98 -23.47
C TYR A 47 24.15 -5.78 -22.18
N LYS A 48 25.11 -6.56 -21.71
CA LYS A 48 24.99 -7.30 -20.43
C LYS A 48 24.77 -6.34 -19.25
N ARG A 49 25.51 -5.23 -19.21
CA ARG A 49 25.33 -4.19 -18.16
C ARG A 49 23.95 -3.55 -18.26
N TYR A 50 23.49 -3.19 -19.45
CA TYR A 50 22.17 -2.64 -19.69
C TYR A 50 21.05 -3.60 -19.22
N THR A 51 21.14 -4.86 -19.62
CA THR A 51 20.14 -5.87 -19.24
C THR A 51 20.11 -6.07 -17.73
N LYS A 52 21.30 -6.14 -17.09
CA LYS A 52 21.40 -6.23 -15.61
C LYS A 52 20.76 -5.03 -14.94
N ALA A 53 21.07 -3.81 -15.41
CA ALA A 53 20.51 -2.59 -14.84
C ALA A 53 18.99 -2.50 -15.02
N LYS A 54 18.47 -2.86 -16.20
CA LYS A 54 17.03 -2.90 -16.47
C LYS A 54 16.28 -3.89 -15.61
N THR A 55 16.87 -5.09 -15.39
CA THR A 55 16.29 -6.09 -14.48
C THR A 55 16.31 -5.61 -13.03
N ALA A 56 17.43 -5.00 -12.59
CA ALA A 56 17.57 -4.44 -11.26
C ALA A 56 16.57 -3.29 -11.02
N GLU A 57 16.38 -2.40 -12.00
CA GLU A 57 15.39 -1.33 -11.92
C GLU A 57 13.98 -1.87 -11.71
N LYS A 58 13.57 -2.87 -12.50
CA LYS A 58 12.27 -3.52 -12.35
C LYS A 58 12.10 -4.10 -10.96
N HIS A 59 13.10 -4.84 -10.49
CA HIS A 59 13.06 -5.48 -9.16
C HIS A 59 13.01 -4.43 -8.03
N LEU A 60 13.80 -3.35 -8.14
CA LEU A 60 13.77 -2.25 -7.17
C LEU A 60 12.41 -1.56 -7.13
N ARG A 61 11.75 -1.32 -8.26
CA ARG A 61 10.39 -0.76 -8.29
C ARG A 61 9.41 -1.65 -7.53
N GLU A 62 9.43 -2.96 -7.80
CA GLU A 62 8.60 -3.92 -7.09
C GLU A 62 8.87 -3.93 -5.56
N GLN A 63 10.14 -3.79 -5.15
CA GLN A 63 10.50 -3.71 -3.73
C GLN A 63 10.03 -2.39 -3.09
N ILE A 64 10.14 -1.28 -3.80
CA ILE A 64 9.65 0.03 -3.33
C ILE A 64 8.14 -0.01 -3.13
N ASP A 65 7.38 -0.53 -4.11
CA ASP A 65 5.92 -0.64 -4.00
C ASP A 65 5.50 -1.51 -2.80
N LYS A 66 6.20 -2.62 -2.58
CA LYS A 66 5.99 -3.47 -1.39
C LYS A 66 6.29 -2.73 -0.08
N ALA A 67 7.43 -2.01 -0.02
CA ALA A 67 7.83 -1.27 1.17
C ALA A 67 6.87 -0.12 1.49
N ILE A 68 6.34 0.55 0.46
CA ILE A 68 5.31 1.59 0.63
C ILE A 68 4.05 0.97 1.23
N GLY A 69 3.55 -0.14 0.66
CA GLY A 69 2.37 -0.83 1.20
C GLY A 69 2.54 -1.32 2.64
N GLU A 70 3.74 -1.83 2.98
CA GLU A 70 4.07 -2.25 4.35
C GLU A 70 4.11 -1.07 5.32
N ARG A 71 4.71 0.06 4.91
CA ARG A 71 4.71 1.29 5.70
C ARG A 71 3.28 1.76 5.97
N ASP A 72 2.46 1.87 4.92
CA ASP A 72 1.08 2.36 5.03
C ASP A 72 0.24 1.44 5.95
N TYR A 73 0.46 0.12 5.89
CA TYR A 73 -0.16 -0.82 6.83
C TYR A 73 0.26 -0.57 8.28
N LEU A 74 1.57 -0.42 8.54
CA LEU A 74 2.07 -0.18 9.90
C LEU A 74 1.63 1.18 10.45
N GLU A 75 1.56 2.21 9.62
CA GLU A 75 1.02 3.52 9.99
C GLU A 75 -0.47 3.43 10.34
N SER A 76 -1.26 2.62 9.63
CA SER A 76 -2.66 2.40 9.97
C SER A 76 -2.81 1.69 11.31
N VAL A 77 -2.01 0.64 11.57
CA VAL A 77 -2.00 -0.06 12.86
C VAL A 77 -1.59 0.88 14.00
N GLN A 78 -0.61 1.74 13.77
CA GLN A 78 -0.21 2.76 14.75
C GLN A 78 -1.37 3.70 15.10
N GLY A 79 -2.14 4.12 14.11
CA GLY A 79 -3.35 4.92 14.30
C GLY A 79 -4.42 4.17 15.12
N GLU A 80 -4.63 2.90 14.82
CA GLU A 80 -5.59 2.05 15.56
C GLU A 80 -5.17 1.83 17.03
N ILE A 81 -3.87 1.65 17.29
CA ILE A 81 -3.33 1.58 18.67
C ILE A 81 -3.60 2.87 19.43
N ALA A 82 -3.43 4.03 18.79
CA ALA A 82 -3.69 5.33 19.42
C ALA A 82 -5.19 5.57 19.74
N LEU A 83 -6.09 4.91 19.01
CA LEU A 83 -7.54 4.99 19.19
C LEU A 83 -8.10 3.90 20.12
N ALA A 84 -7.33 2.86 20.41
CA ALA A 84 -7.72 1.76 21.27
C ALA A 84 -7.86 2.23 22.72
N GLN A 85 -8.96 1.84 23.39
CA GLN A 85 -9.29 2.25 24.75
C GLN A 85 -9.44 1.07 25.71
N THR A 86 -9.58 -0.14 25.18
CA THR A 86 -9.84 -1.34 25.98
C THR A 86 -8.78 -2.40 25.77
N GLU A 87 -8.51 -3.22 26.79
CA GLU A 87 -7.59 -4.36 26.71
C GLU A 87 -7.98 -5.33 25.58
N ALA A 88 -9.26 -5.50 25.35
CA ALA A 88 -9.77 -6.36 24.29
C ALA A 88 -9.42 -5.83 22.88
N GLU A 89 -9.43 -4.50 22.66
CA GLU A 89 -8.99 -3.88 21.42
C GLU A 89 -7.48 -4.07 21.19
N PHE A 90 -6.67 -3.90 22.24
CA PHE A 90 -5.23 -4.18 22.17
C PHE A 90 -4.94 -5.66 21.90
N ALA A 91 -5.72 -6.57 22.47
CA ALA A 91 -5.57 -8.00 22.22
C ALA A 91 -5.90 -8.35 20.75
N GLU A 92 -6.90 -7.69 20.15
CA GLU A 92 -7.24 -7.88 18.73
C GLU A 92 -6.12 -7.37 17.81
N LEU A 93 -5.59 -6.16 18.06
CA LEU A 93 -4.47 -5.60 17.32
C LEU A 93 -3.21 -6.47 17.45
N ARG A 94 -2.92 -6.97 18.66
CA ARG A 94 -1.82 -7.91 18.88
C ARG A 94 -1.99 -9.17 18.07
N ARG A 95 -3.20 -9.73 18.02
CA ARG A 95 -3.50 -10.92 17.23
C ARG A 95 -3.31 -10.66 15.74
N GLU A 96 -3.78 -9.52 15.22
CA GLU A 96 -3.56 -9.11 13.84
C GLU A 96 -2.06 -9.06 13.52
N LEU A 97 -1.24 -8.42 14.36
CA LEU A 97 0.21 -8.35 14.20
C LEU A 97 0.91 -9.71 14.32
N GLN A 98 0.35 -10.63 15.09
CA GLN A 98 0.86 -12.01 15.16
C GLN A 98 0.50 -12.82 13.91
N GLU A 99 -0.69 -12.63 13.36
CA GLU A 99 -1.15 -13.31 12.14
C GLU A 99 -0.40 -12.83 10.91
N THR A 100 -0.10 -11.53 10.86
CA THR A 100 0.72 -10.91 9.80
C THR A 100 2.23 -11.11 9.99
N GLY A 101 2.66 -11.66 11.14
CA GLY A 101 4.05 -12.05 11.39
C GLY A 101 4.96 -10.97 11.98
N TYR A 102 4.43 -9.79 12.29
CA TYR A 102 5.22 -8.70 12.92
C TYR A 102 5.56 -8.98 14.38
N ILE A 103 4.71 -9.72 15.10
CA ILE A 103 4.93 -10.12 16.49
C ILE A 103 5.00 -11.65 16.57
N ARG A 104 5.97 -12.16 17.32
CA ARG A 104 6.08 -13.60 17.59
C ARG A 104 4.96 -14.03 18.52
N ARG A 105 4.31 -15.16 18.23
CA ARG A 105 3.36 -15.79 19.15
C ARG A 105 4.12 -16.25 20.40
N SER A 106 3.66 -15.86 21.59
CA SER A 106 4.15 -16.41 22.84
C SER A 106 3.68 -17.86 22.96
N GLY A 107 4.61 -18.80 23.18
CA GLY A 107 4.31 -20.23 23.26
C GLY A 107 3.36 -20.65 24.41
N LYS A 108 2.99 -19.71 25.29
CA LYS A 108 2.07 -19.91 26.41
C LYS A 108 0.64 -19.43 26.14
N GLU A 109 0.42 -18.71 25.04
CA GLU A 109 -0.95 -18.31 24.67
C GLU A 109 -1.70 -19.56 24.20
N LYS A 110 -2.57 -20.07 25.07
CA LYS A 110 -3.55 -21.10 24.70
C LYS A 110 -4.32 -20.55 23.49
N LYS A 111 -4.58 -21.40 22.50
CA LYS A 111 -5.52 -21.13 21.39
C LYS A 111 -6.96 -20.94 21.96
N GLY A 112 -7.15 -19.93 22.79
CA GLY A 112 -8.49 -19.47 23.17
C GLY A 112 -9.09 -18.83 21.92
N ARG A 113 -10.17 -19.38 21.42
CA ARG A 113 -11.05 -18.69 20.47
C ARG A 113 -11.71 -17.54 21.22
N GLU A 114 -10.95 -16.48 21.49
CA GLU A 114 -11.59 -15.22 21.89
C GLU A 114 -12.50 -14.79 20.74
N LYS A 115 -13.76 -14.53 21.07
CA LYS A 115 -14.72 -14.06 20.07
C LYS A 115 -14.24 -12.71 19.57
N PRO A 116 -14.24 -12.47 18.24
CA PRO A 116 -13.90 -11.17 17.70
C PRO A 116 -14.78 -10.09 18.37
N ILE A 117 -14.17 -8.98 18.72
CA ILE A 117 -14.92 -7.85 19.29
C ILE A 117 -15.89 -7.33 18.24
N ALA A 118 -17.10 -6.98 18.65
CA ALA A 118 -18.06 -6.35 17.76
C ALA A 118 -17.56 -4.95 17.34
N PRO A 119 -17.86 -4.47 16.12
CA PRO A 119 -17.58 -3.11 15.75
C PRO A 119 -18.29 -2.13 16.69
N ARG A 120 -17.79 -0.88 16.76
CA ARG A 120 -18.51 0.16 17.49
C ARG A 120 -19.82 0.43 16.77
N GLU A 121 -20.89 0.53 17.55
CA GLU A 121 -22.23 0.81 17.00
C GLU A 121 -22.74 2.15 17.55
N PHE A 122 -23.19 2.98 16.60
CA PHE A 122 -23.83 4.25 16.85
C PHE A 122 -25.17 4.29 16.12
N ARG A 123 -25.98 5.31 16.44
CA ARG A 123 -27.22 5.59 15.72
C ARG A 123 -27.23 7.05 15.29
N SER A 124 -27.69 7.28 14.07
CA SER A 124 -27.93 8.63 13.58
C SER A 124 -29.18 9.23 14.23
N SER A 125 -29.38 10.53 14.09
CA SER A 125 -30.56 11.25 14.58
C SER A 125 -31.86 10.71 13.99
N SER A 126 -31.83 10.15 12.78
CA SER A 126 -32.99 9.46 12.17
C SER A 126 -33.15 8.00 12.63
N GLY A 127 -32.21 7.47 13.43
CA GLY A 127 -32.24 6.12 13.98
C GLY A 127 -31.52 5.05 13.14
N LEU A 128 -30.86 5.43 12.03
CA LEU A 128 -30.06 4.51 11.21
C LEU A 128 -28.82 4.05 12.00
N ARG A 129 -28.44 2.78 11.82
CA ARG A 129 -27.26 2.21 12.49
C ARG A 129 -25.99 2.62 11.76
N ILE A 130 -24.99 3.06 12.52
CA ILE A 130 -23.66 3.40 12.02
C ILE A 130 -22.68 2.44 12.71
N LEU A 131 -21.91 1.71 11.91
CA LEU A 131 -20.91 0.76 12.38
C LEU A 131 -19.51 1.31 12.08
N VAL A 132 -18.63 1.28 13.09
CA VAL A 132 -17.25 1.76 12.98
C VAL A 132 -16.29 0.61 13.31
N GLY A 133 -15.36 0.35 12.41
CA GLY A 133 -14.35 -0.68 12.62
C GLY A 133 -13.31 -0.31 13.67
N ARG A 134 -12.67 -1.33 14.26
CA ARG A 134 -11.69 -1.18 15.35
C ARG A 134 -10.28 -1.63 14.95
N SER A 135 -10.16 -2.33 13.82
CA SER A 135 -8.92 -2.84 13.27
C SER A 135 -9.01 -2.97 11.75
N ASN A 136 -7.88 -3.07 11.06
CA ASN A 136 -7.86 -3.24 9.59
C ASN A 136 -8.63 -4.49 9.15
N VAL A 137 -8.50 -5.58 9.90
CA VAL A 137 -9.25 -6.82 9.64
C VAL A 137 -10.76 -6.57 9.78
N GLN A 138 -11.17 -5.83 10.81
CA GLN A 138 -12.57 -5.53 11.04
C GLN A 138 -13.12 -4.52 10.01
N ASN A 139 -12.36 -3.51 9.63
CA ASN A 139 -12.67 -2.55 8.56
C ASN A 139 -13.00 -3.29 7.26
N ASP A 140 -12.16 -4.26 6.89
CA ASP A 140 -12.37 -5.14 5.74
C ASP A 140 -13.64 -5.97 5.84
N GLN A 141 -13.85 -6.60 7.00
CA GLN A 141 -15.03 -7.44 7.23
C GLN A 141 -16.33 -6.63 7.20
N LEU A 142 -16.33 -5.44 7.77
CA LEU A 142 -17.48 -4.52 7.74
C LEU A 142 -17.85 -4.19 6.30
N THR A 143 -16.88 -3.76 5.51
CA THR A 143 -17.11 -3.38 4.10
C THR A 143 -17.60 -4.57 3.27
N LYS A 144 -17.02 -5.79 3.49
CA LYS A 144 -17.44 -7.00 2.78
C LYS A 144 -18.84 -7.48 3.15
N LYS A 145 -19.26 -7.30 4.40
CA LYS A 145 -20.57 -7.78 4.93
C LYS A 145 -21.68 -6.74 4.80
N ALA A 146 -21.36 -5.49 4.44
CA ALA A 146 -22.33 -4.44 4.25
C ALA A 146 -23.21 -4.70 3.02
N ASP A 147 -24.45 -4.24 3.06
CA ASP A 147 -25.33 -4.27 1.87
C ASP A 147 -24.76 -3.32 0.80
N LYS A 148 -24.98 -3.65 -0.46
CA LYS A 148 -24.49 -2.83 -1.58
C LYS A 148 -25.08 -1.43 -1.62
N ARG A 149 -26.20 -1.22 -0.95
CA ARG A 149 -26.93 0.07 -0.82
C ARG A 149 -26.56 0.85 0.44
N ASP A 150 -25.85 0.23 1.41
CA ASP A 150 -25.28 0.94 2.55
C ASP A 150 -24.20 1.93 2.08
N TYR A 151 -23.89 2.93 2.89
CA TYR A 151 -22.86 3.91 2.58
C TYR A 151 -21.60 3.64 3.40
N TRP A 152 -20.47 3.70 2.72
CA TRP A 152 -19.14 3.60 3.28
C TRP A 152 -18.50 4.99 3.37
N PHE A 153 -17.78 5.26 4.48
CA PHE A 153 -17.07 6.51 4.74
C PHE A 153 -15.66 6.21 5.19
N HIS A 154 -14.72 7.07 4.80
CA HIS A 154 -13.34 7.07 5.25
C HIS A 154 -12.71 8.46 5.10
N THR A 155 -11.76 8.82 5.96
CA THR A 155 -11.00 10.06 5.84
C THR A 155 -10.09 10.03 4.61
N GLN A 156 -10.08 11.12 3.84
CA GLN A 156 -9.28 11.22 2.61
C GLN A 156 -7.79 11.34 2.95
N HIS A 157 -6.96 10.47 2.39
CA HIS A 157 -5.49 10.44 2.57
C HIS A 157 -5.01 10.36 4.03
N ILE A 158 -5.84 9.99 4.96
CA ILE A 158 -5.51 9.86 6.39
C ILE A 158 -5.98 8.50 6.88
N HIS A 159 -5.13 7.80 7.65
CA HIS A 159 -5.51 6.52 8.24
C HIS A 159 -6.63 6.69 9.26
N GLY A 160 -7.63 5.79 9.18
CA GLY A 160 -8.79 5.83 10.05
C GLY A 160 -9.67 4.59 9.91
N SER A 161 -10.73 4.54 10.70
CA SER A 161 -11.70 3.46 10.66
C SER A 161 -12.61 3.56 9.44
N HIS A 162 -12.99 2.40 8.89
CA HIS A 162 -14.14 2.33 7.98
C HIS A 162 -15.42 2.54 8.77
N VAL A 163 -16.27 3.40 8.27
CA VAL A 163 -17.60 3.65 8.83
C VAL A 163 -18.65 3.20 7.83
N ILE A 164 -19.62 2.40 8.29
CA ILE A 164 -20.72 1.90 7.46
C ILE A 164 -22.05 2.42 8.01
N LEU A 165 -22.72 3.25 7.26
CA LEU A 165 -24.10 3.67 7.53
C LEU A 165 -25.07 2.65 6.92
N ARG A 166 -25.81 1.94 7.79
CA ARG A 166 -26.74 0.88 7.42
C ARG A 166 -28.08 1.50 7.04
N CYS A 167 -28.32 1.61 5.75
CA CYS A 167 -29.52 2.30 5.22
C CYS A 167 -30.77 1.41 5.18
N ALA A 168 -30.62 0.08 5.30
CA ALA A 168 -31.75 -0.88 5.22
C ALA A 168 -32.64 -0.68 3.98
N GLY A 169 -32.09 -0.16 2.90
CA GLY A 169 -32.79 0.15 1.66
C GLY A 169 -33.46 1.54 1.60
N LEU A 170 -33.35 2.32 2.67
CA LEU A 170 -33.79 3.71 2.71
C LEU A 170 -32.71 4.62 2.12
N THR A 171 -33.12 5.80 1.65
CA THR A 171 -32.18 6.87 1.27
C THR A 171 -31.84 7.67 2.53
N PRO A 172 -30.57 7.74 2.95
CA PRO A 172 -30.18 8.52 4.13
C PRO A 172 -30.36 10.01 3.86
N GLY A 173 -30.73 10.77 4.88
CA GLY A 173 -30.77 12.22 4.83
C GLY A 173 -29.36 12.84 4.96
N ASP A 174 -29.26 14.13 4.63
CA ASP A 174 -27.98 14.86 4.72
C ASP A 174 -27.38 14.83 6.14
N GLU A 175 -28.23 14.84 7.16
CA GLU A 175 -27.79 14.78 8.57
C GLU A 175 -27.20 13.39 8.90
N ASP A 176 -27.82 12.30 8.40
CA ASP A 176 -27.28 10.95 8.59
C ASP A 176 -25.90 10.80 7.96
N LEU A 177 -25.71 11.36 6.75
CA LEU A 177 -24.43 11.37 6.05
C LEU A 177 -23.38 12.19 6.81
N ARG A 178 -23.76 13.35 7.34
CA ARG A 178 -22.91 14.22 8.13
C ARG A 178 -22.46 13.51 9.41
N GLU A 179 -23.37 12.91 10.18
CA GLU A 179 -23.05 12.22 11.43
C GLU A 179 -22.13 11.03 11.18
N ALA A 180 -22.33 10.27 10.10
CA ALA A 180 -21.43 9.19 9.73
C ALA A 180 -20.03 9.71 9.33
N ALA A 181 -19.96 10.85 8.62
CA ALA A 181 -18.69 11.49 8.26
C ALA A 181 -17.98 12.05 9.51
N MET A 182 -18.69 12.60 10.48
CA MET A 182 -18.13 13.03 11.75
C MET A 182 -17.50 11.86 12.52
N LEU A 183 -18.14 10.70 12.53
CA LEU A 183 -17.58 9.50 13.13
C LEU A 183 -16.33 9.01 12.38
N ALA A 184 -16.30 9.08 11.07
CA ALA A 184 -15.09 8.76 10.29
C ALA A 184 -13.92 9.68 10.63
N SER A 185 -14.18 10.98 10.76
CA SER A 185 -13.19 11.97 11.20
C SER A 185 -12.72 11.70 12.64
N TYR A 186 -13.64 11.45 13.57
CA TYR A 186 -13.32 11.20 14.99
C TYR A 186 -12.47 9.93 15.18
N PHE A 187 -12.75 8.86 14.44
CA PHE A 187 -11.99 7.61 14.47
C PHE A 187 -10.88 7.56 13.41
N SER A 188 -10.17 8.68 13.25
CA SER A 188 -8.99 8.81 12.38
C SER A 188 -7.82 9.46 13.12
N GLN A 189 -6.65 9.46 12.51
CA GLN A 189 -5.47 10.18 13.01
C GLN A 189 -5.68 11.71 13.04
N ALA A 190 -6.66 12.23 12.32
CA ALA A 190 -6.97 13.66 12.25
C ALA A 190 -8.05 14.11 13.24
N LYS A 191 -8.35 13.32 14.27
CA LYS A 191 -9.45 13.59 15.23
C LYS A 191 -9.36 14.96 15.93
N GLU A 192 -8.16 15.52 16.07
CA GLU A 192 -7.91 16.84 16.68
C GLU A 192 -7.96 18.00 15.65
N SER A 193 -8.16 17.68 14.36
CA SER A 193 -8.19 18.69 13.29
C SER A 193 -9.56 19.34 13.19
N SER A 194 -9.58 20.65 12.91
CA SER A 194 -10.82 21.42 12.78
C SER A 194 -11.60 21.12 11.48
N SER A 195 -10.93 20.60 10.47
CA SER A 195 -11.52 20.24 9.16
C SER A 195 -10.83 19.03 8.59
N VAL A 196 -11.60 17.96 8.37
CA VAL A 196 -11.12 16.68 7.86
C VAL A 196 -11.96 16.31 6.65
N PRO A 197 -11.37 16.19 5.45
CA PRO A 197 -12.10 15.71 4.29
C PRO A 197 -12.43 14.23 4.45
N VAL A 198 -13.67 13.85 4.15
CA VAL A 198 -14.18 12.48 4.25
C VAL A 198 -14.76 12.07 2.91
N ASP A 199 -14.23 10.98 2.36
CA ASP A 199 -14.80 10.34 1.18
C ASP A 199 -15.96 9.44 1.60
N TYR A 200 -17.05 9.45 0.82
CA TYR A 200 -18.16 8.54 1.02
C TYR A 200 -18.77 8.08 -0.30
N CYS A 201 -19.25 6.87 -0.32
CA CYS A 201 -19.97 6.33 -1.47
C CYS A 201 -20.81 5.10 -1.07
N PRO A 202 -21.82 4.72 -1.88
CA PRO A 202 -22.46 3.41 -1.72
C PRO A 202 -21.42 2.28 -1.78
N VAL A 203 -21.58 1.28 -0.91
CA VAL A 203 -20.63 0.15 -0.75
C VAL A 203 -20.35 -0.58 -2.07
N LYS A 204 -21.33 -0.62 -2.99
CA LYS A 204 -21.16 -1.23 -4.33
C LYS A 204 -20.00 -0.64 -5.15
N PHE A 205 -19.59 0.59 -4.84
CA PHE A 205 -18.50 1.27 -5.56
C PHE A 205 -17.14 1.12 -4.85
N VAL A 206 -17.13 0.62 -3.64
CA VAL A 206 -15.86 0.38 -2.89
C VAL A 206 -15.14 -0.80 -3.52
N LYS A 207 -14.05 -0.51 -4.23
CA LYS A 207 -13.16 -1.53 -4.79
C LYS A 207 -11.96 -1.69 -3.88
N LYS A 208 -11.65 -2.92 -3.47
CA LYS A 208 -10.43 -3.22 -2.76
C LYS A 208 -9.26 -3.10 -3.74
N PRO A 209 -8.23 -2.27 -3.50
CA PRO A 209 -6.99 -2.37 -4.25
C PRO A 209 -6.40 -3.78 -3.99
N CYS A 210 -6.09 -4.50 -5.05
CA CYS A 210 -5.73 -5.94 -5.05
C CYS A 210 -4.42 -6.28 -4.32
N LEU A 211 -3.72 -5.30 -3.70
CA LEU A 211 -2.34 -5.44 -3.24
C LEU A 211 -2.11 -5.30 -1.72
N LEU A 212 -3.13 -5.09 -0.90
CA LEU A 212 -2.93 -4.71 0.51
C LEU A 212 -2.77 -5.86 1.50
N TYR A 213 -2.86 -7.15 1.10
CA TYR A 213 -2.79 -8.27 2.04
C TYR A 213 -1.98 -9.48 1.59
N THR A 214 -1.04 -9.30 0.66
CA THR A 214 -0.03 -10.32 0.35
C THR A 214 1.38 -9.76 0.53
N SER A 215 1.64 -9.09 1.65
CA SER A 215 3.03 -8.91 2.08
C SER A 215 3.55 -10.28 2.49
N PRO A 216 4.64 -10.77 1.89
CA PRO A 216 5.31 -11.93 2.43
C PRO A 216 5.70 -11.61 3.89
N SER A 217 5.43 -12.55 4.78
CA SER A 217 5.88 -12.47 6.18
C SER A 217 7.37 -12.11 6.20
N PRO A 218 7.86 -11.32 7.20
CA PRO A 218 9.30 -11.09 7.37
C PRO A 218 10.16 -12.37 7.39
N ARG A 219 9.55 -13.54 7.57
CA ARG A 219 10.19 -14.86 7.46
C ARG A 219 10.49 -15.28 6.02
N ASP A 220 9.80 -14.72 5.03
CA ASP A 220 10.00 -15.09 3.62
C ASP A 220 11.16 -14.31 2.97
N ILE A 221 11.72 -13.32 3.67
CA ILE A 221 12.83 -12.48 3.21
C ILE A 221 14.21 -13.03 3.65
N SER A 222 14.25 -13.98 4.57
CA SER A 222 15.50 -14.50 5.15
C SER A 222 16.04 -15.78 4.50
N GLY A 223 15.62 -16.11 3.30
CA GLY A 223 16.04 -17.29 2.56
C GLY A 223 16.58 -16.96 1.17
N SER A 224 17.80 -16.42 1.10
CA SER A 224 18.75 -16.57 -0.04
C SER A 224 20.10 -16.01 0.34
#